data_a68169a8b8b74a15e97d954454397fe6
#
_entry.id   a68169a8b8b74a15e97d954454397fe6
#
_cell.length_a   1.000
_cell.length_b   1.000
_cell.length_c   1.000
_cell.angle_alpha   90.00
_cell.angle_beta   90.00
_cell.angle_gamma   90.00
#
_symmetry.space_group_name_H-M   'P 1'
#
loop_
_entity.id
_entity.type
_entity.pdbx_description
1 polymer ?
#
loop_
_entity_poly.entity_id
_entity_poly.type
_entity_poly.pdbx_seq_one_letter_code
_entity_poly.pdbx_strand_id
1 'polypeptide(L)'
;MGRKAEVMAEEEKTVLEEADMDTVVTEEYSAKDIQVLEGLEAVRKRPGMYIGSTGPRGLHHLVYEIVDNSIDEALAGVCTHIETEILPGNVISVRDNGRGIPTGINEKTGLPAVTVVLTVLHAGGKFGGSGYKVSGGLHGVGSSVVNALSQWLEVEVTQNGHVYAQRFERGKPVDDLHIIADREGHGTLIRFQADPEIFSETTEYEYDVLARRLREQAFLNAGLSITLTDKRGEEPVAEEFCYEGGIREFVKYINTTRGLNPIQDEVIHISTTKDDRSAEVALCYTDSYNETLLSFANNINTIDGGTHETGFKTALTRVFNDYGKKFNILKENDKKLSGDDVREGLTAVISVKLTEAQFEGQTKGKLGNTDITGLVSSLVYDKLMTYFEENPAVAKALLSKSLDASRAREAARKARDNARNKTGWKAASCRASWRTAPPTTPLCAKFTSSRVIPPAAPPRTDGTVPTRPFCPFGVKC
;
A
#
# COMPACT_ATOMS: atom_id res chain seq x y z
N MET A 1 63.23 -0.74 4.92
CA MET A 1 61.85 -0.29 5.09
C MET A 1 61.19 0.18 3.80
N GLY A 2 61.94 0.48 2.71
CA GLY A 2 61.36 0.93 1.42
C GLY A 2 60.66 -0.14 0.59
N ARG A 3 61.13 -1.39 0.57
CA ARG A 3 60.55 -2.45 -0.29
C ARG A 3 59.20 -2.98 0.13
N LYS A 4 58.80 -2.88 1.38
CA LYS A 4 57.45 -3.30 1.86
C LYS A 4 56.37 -2.27 1.55
N ALA A 5 56.73 -1.01 1.46
CA ALA A 5 55.80 0.08 1.14
C ALA A 5 55.48 0.14 -0.36
N GLU A 6 56.46 -0.25 -1.24
CA GLU A 6 56.22 -0.31 -2.68
C GLU A 6 55.36 -1.51 -3.08
N VAL A 7 55.53 -2.67 -2.44
CA VAL A 7 54.70 -3.84 -2.70
C VAL A 7 53.25 -3.65 -2.24
N MET A 8 53.02 -2.98 -1.11
CA MET A 8 51.68 -2.65 -0.63
C MET A 8 50.99 -1.57 -1.50
N ALA A 9 51.77 -0.64 -2.08
CA ALA A 9 51.22 0.36 -2.99
C ALA A 9 50.89 -0.21 -4.39
N GLU A 10 51.63 -1.25 -4.82
CA GLU A 10 51.33 -1.99 -6.06
C GLU A 10 50.14 -2.93 -5.89
N GLU A 11 49.99 -3.61 -4.73
CA GLU A 11 48.81 -4.43 -4.43
C GLU A 11 47.54 -3.59 -4.25
N GLU A 12 47.61 -2.41 -3.63
CA GLU A 12 46.46 -1.46 -3.55
C GLU A 12 46.07 -0.90 -4.92
N LYS A 13 47.03 -0.71 -5.82
CA LYS A 13 46.75 -0.24 -7.18
C LYS A 13 46.07 -1.32 -8.03
N THR A 14 46.49 -2.58 -7.87
CA THR A 14 45.92 -3.72 -8.58
C THR A 14 44.50 -4.04 -8.12
N VAL A 15 44.21 -3.88 -6.81
CA VAL A 15 42.85 -4.07 -6.24
C VAL A 15 41.90 -2.92 -6.62
N LEU A 16 42.41 -1.72 -6.90
CA LEU A 16 41.60 -0.59 -7.38
C LEU A 16 41.35 -0.65 -8.91
N GLU A 17 42.22 -1.33 -9.68
CA GLU A 17 42.00 -1.55 -11.12
C GLU A 17 41.07 -2.71 -11.45
N GLU A 18 40.87 -3.69 -10.54
CA GLU A 18 39.87 -4.77 -10.70
C GLU A 18 38.44 -4.40 -10.26
N ALA A 19 38.23 -3.23 -9.67
CA ALA A 19 36.92 -2.75 -9.26
C ALA A 19 36.26 -1.78 -10.27
N ASP A 20 36.92 -1.46 -11.37
CA ASP A 20 36.28 -0.78 -12.50
C ASP A 20 35.53 -1.82 -13.34
N MET A 21 34.26 -2.07 -12.95
CA MET A 21 33.30 -2.64 -13.88
C MET A 21 33.30 -1.71 -15.11
N ASP A 22 33.62 -2.26 -16.27
CA ASP A 22 33.55 -1.61 -17.58
C ASP A 22 32.14 -1.00 -17.81
N THR A 23 31.88 0.14 -17.20
CA THR A 23 30.69 0.93 -17.42
C THR A 23 30.87 1.97 -18.53
N VAL A 24 32.08 2.05 -19.08
CA VAL A 24 32.37 2.95 -20.19
C VAL A 24 31.94 2.29 -21.49
N VAL A 25 30.81 2.77 -22.03
CA VAL A 25 30.34 2.39 -23.36
C VAL A 25 31.35 2.94 -24.38
N THR A 26 32.10 2.07 -25.01
CA THR A 26 33.13 2.42 -26.04
C THR A 26 32.53 2.55 -27.43
N GLU A 27 31.28 2.18 -27.64
CA GLU A 27 30.56 2.31 -28.91
C GLU A 27 29.94 3.71 -29.06
N GLU A 28 30.04 4.27 -30.25
CA GLU A 28 29.49 5.58 -30.58
C GLU A 28 27.95 5.53 -30.60
N TYR A 29 27.31 6.23 -29.65
CA TYR A 29 25.84 6.29 -29.54
C TYR A 29 25.25 6.97 -30.78
N SER A 30 24.49 6.23 -31.57
CA SER A 30 23.94 6.67 -32.84
C SER A 30 22.41 6.55 -32.87
N ALA A 31 21.78 7.16 -33.86
CA ALA A 31 20.32 7.06 -34.04
C ALA A 31 19.84 5.59 -34.23
N LYS A 32 20.72 4.65 -34.59
CA LYS A 32 20.41 3.22 -34.73
C LYS A 32 20.22 2.53 -33.37
N ASP A 33 20.77 3.10 -32.32
CA ASP A 33 20.70 2.56 -30.97
C ASP A 33 19.39 2.93 -30.27
N ILE A 34 18.63 3.86 -30.87
CA ILE A 34 17.29 4.25 -30.40
C ILE A 34 16.29 3.20 -30.89
N GLN A 35 15.88 2.29 -30.00
CA GLN A 35 14.85 1.30 -30.28
C GLN A 35 13.46 1.89 -29.97
N VAL A 36 12.58 1.89 -30.95
CA VAL A 36 11.15 2.20 -30.73
C VAL A 36 10.43 0.88 -30.46
N LEU A 37 9.85 0.77 -29.26
CA LEU A 37 9.05 -0.39 -28.88
C LEU A 37 7.57 -0.03 -29.06
N GLU A 38 6.86 -0.82 -29.86
CA GLU A 38 5.44 -0.61 -30.12
C GLU A 38 4.57 -1.68 -29.43
N GLY A 39 3.37 -1.27 -29.02
CA GLY A 39 2.35 -2.17 -28.49
C GLY A 39 2.81 -2.98 -27.28
N LEU A 40 2.41 -4.26 -27.22
CA LEU A 40 2.63 -5.15 -26.09
C LEU A 40 4.09 -5.66 -25.98
N GLU A 41 4.91 -5.48 -26.99
CA GLU A 41 6.35 -5.81 -26.90
C GLU A 41 7.07 -4.89 -25.91
N ALA A 42 6.66 -3.62 -25.80
CA ALA A 42 7.17 -2.70 -24.80
C ALA A 42 6.91 -3.21 -23.38
N VAL A 43 5.71 -3.77 -23.14
CA VAL A 43 5.32 -4.35 -21.84
C VAL A 43 6.21 -5.53 -21.49
N ARG A 44 6.42 -6.45 -22.41
CA ARG A 44 7.26 -7.64 -22.19
C ARG A 44 8.74 -7.30 -21.97
N LYS A 45 9.27 -6.29 -22.66
CA LYS A 45 10.66 -5.84 -22.49
C LYS A 45 10.89 -5.06 -21.18
N ARG A 46 9.89 -4.32 -20.70
CA ARG A 46 9.99 -3.48 -19.49
C ARG A 46 8.76 -3.67 -18.58
N PRO A 47 8.49 -4.90 -18.08
CA PRO A 47 7.30 -5.19 -17.29
C PRO A 47 7.24 -4.36 -16.00
N GLY A 48 8.38 -4.06 -15.37
CA GLY A 48 8.46 -3.26 -14.16
C GLY A 48 7.84 -1.85 -14.29
N MET A 49 7.78 -1.28 -15.50
CA MET A 49 7.11 0.01 -15.74
C MET A 49 5.59 -0.07 -15.55
N TYR A 50 4.99 -1.25 -15.75
CA TYR A 50 3.54 -1.46 -15.71
C TYR A 50 3.06 -2.13 -14.43
N ILE A 51 3.81 -3.09 -13.89
CA ILE A 51 3.43 -3.86 -12.69
C ILE A 51 4.37 -3.65 -11.49
N GLY A 52 5.35 -2.75 -11.61
CA GLY A 52 6.26 -2.36 -10.54
C GLY A 52 7.41 -3.33 -10.29
N SER A 53 7.23 -4.64 -10.47
CA SER A 53 8.28 -5.65 -10.34
C SER A 53 7.89 -6.93 -11.09
N THR A 54 8.85 -7.85 -11.30
CA THR A 54 8.62 -9.20 -11.84
C THR A 54 8.74 -10.31 -10.79
N GLY A 55 8.89 -9.94 -9.51
CA GLY A 55 8.84 -10.87 -8.38
C GLY A 55 7.40 -11.12 -7.89
N PRO A 56 7.23 -11.72 -6.71
CA PRO A 56 5.92 -12.12 -6.16
C PRO A 56 4.88 -10.99 -6.15
N ARG A 57 5.31 -9.75 -5.80
CA ARG A 57 4.43 -8.59 -5.78
C ARG A 57 3.84 -8.26 -7.16
N GLY A 58 4.65 -8.30 -8.20
CA GLY A 58 4.18 -8.05 -9.57
C GLY A 58 3.33 -9.18 -10.12
N LEU A 59 3.62 -10.43 -9.73
CA LEU A 59 2.80 -11.58 -10.06
C LEU A 59 1.37 -11.43 -9.53
N HIS A 60 1.20 -11.12 -8.24
CA HIS A 60 -0.12 -10.89 -7.64
C HIS A 60 -0.82 -9.66 -8.25
N HIS A 61 -0.06 -8.68 -8.73
CA HIS A 61 -0.63 -7.49 -9.38
C HIS A 61 -1.43 -7.83 -10.65
N LEU A 62 -1.06 -8.89 -11.38
CA LEU A 62 -1.84 -9.36 -12.53
C LEU A 62 -3.27 -9.72 -12.13
N VAL A 63 -3.45 -10.39 -10.99
CA VAL A 63 -4.77 -10.73 -10.46
C VAL A 63 -5.54 -9.47 -10.09
N TYR A 64 -4.87 -8.52 -9.44
CA TYR A 64 -5.50 -7.26 -9.03
C TYR A 64 -6.03 -6.47 -10.22
N GLU A 65 -5.28 -6.39 -11.33
CA GLU A 65 -5.73 -5.67 -12.53
C GLU A 65 -7.01 -6.27 -13.15
N ILE A 66 -7.16 -7.59 -13.12
CA ILE A 66 -8.39 -8.24 -13.63
C ILE A 66 -9.55 -8.06 -12.65
N VAL A 67 -9.31 -8.28 -11.34
CA VAL A 67 -10.34 -8.10 -10.30
C VAL A 67 -10.81 -6.64 -10.24
N ASP A 68 -9.88 -5.67 -10.34
CA ASP A 68 -10.22 -4.24 -10.32
C ASP A 68 -11.14 -3.86 -11.50
N ASN A 69 -11.08 -4.55 -12.65
CA ASN A 69 -12.05 -4.36 -13.73
C ASN A 69 -13.46 -4.84 -13.35
N SER A 70 -13.55 -5.97 -12.67
CA SER A 70 -14.84 -6.49 -12.14
C SER A 70 -15.39 -5.59 -11.02
N ILE A 71 -14.51 -5.02 -10.18
CA ILE A 71 -14.87 -4.00 -9.17
C ILE A 71 -15.40 -2.72 -9.84
N ASP A 72 -14.84 -2.30 -10.97
CA ASP A 72 -15.37 -1.14 -11.71
C ASP A 72 -16.81 -1.40 -12.23
N GLU A 73 -17.16 -2.63 -12.59
CA GLU A 73 -18.55 -3.04 -12.88
C GLU A 73 -19.43 -2.97 -11.62
N ALA A 74 -18.90 -3.32 -10.45
CA ALA A 74 -19.63 -3.19 -9.19
C ALA A 74 -19.83 -1.72 -8.82
N LEU A 75 -18.84 -0.84 -9.03
CA LEU A 75 -18.97 0.60 -8.85
C LEU A 75 -19.98 1.23 -9.81
N ALA A 76 -20.15 0.64 -10.99
CA ALA A 76 -21.21 1.02 -11.93
C ALA A 76 -22.60 0.50 -11.53
N GLY A 77 -22.71 -0.30 -10.46
CA GLY A 77 -23.95 -0.83 -9.92
C GLY A 77 -24.52 -2.05 -10.66
N VAL A 78 -23.72 -2.72 -11.46
CA VAL A 78 -24.19 -3.85 -12.31
C VAL A 78 -23.57 -5.20 -11.94
N CYS A 79 -22.42 -5.23 -11.28
CA CYS A 79 -21.82 -6.45 -10.76
C CYS A 79 -22.12 -6.60 -9.27
N THR A 80 -22.58 -7.79 -8.87
CA THR A 80 -22.91 -8.14 -7.48
C THR A 80 -22.10 -9.32 -6.96
N HIS A 81 -21.44 -10.07 -7.85
CA HIS A 81 -20.66 -11.24 -7.49
C HIS A 81 -19.41 -11.37 -8.36
N ILE A 82 -18.27 -11.60 -7.70
CA ILE A 82 -16.98 -11.86 -8.33
C ILE A 82 -16.44 -13.18 -7.77
N GLU A 83 -16.06 -14.06 -8.66
CA GLU A 83 -15.50 -15.36 -8.35
C GLU A 83 -14.04 -15.41 -8.81
N THR A 84 -13.10 -15.62 -7.89
CA THR A 84 -11.68 -15.75 -8.19
C THR A 84 -11.20 -17.12 -7.80
N GLU A 85 -10.53 -17.82 -8.71
CA GLU A 85 -10.03 -19.17 -8.47
C GLU A 85 -8.55 -19.29 -8.82
N ILE A 86 -7.81 -20.02 -7.97
CA ILE A 86 -6.46 -20.49 -8.25
C ILE A 86 -6.58 -21.95 -8.66
N LEU A 87 -6.40 -22.23 -9.95
CA LEU A 87 -6.52 -23.54 -10.53
C LEU A 87 -5.18 -24.30 -10.53
N PRO A 88 -5.16 -25.63 -10.70
CA PRO A 88 -3.94 -26.40 -10.89
C PRO A 88 -3.06 -25.81 -11.99
N GLY A 89 -1.74 -25.83 -11.77
CA GLY A 89 -0.76 -25.20 -12.69
C GLY A 89 -0.63 -23.69 -12.51
N ASN A 90 -1.13 -23.14 -11.39
CA ASN A 90 -1.11 -21.70 -11.07
C ASN A 90 -1.83 -20.86 -12.15
N VAL A 91 -2.94 -21.36 -12.64
CA VAL A 91 -3.84 -20.64 -13.53
C VAL A 91 -4.82 -19.83 -12.66
N ILE A 92 -4.96 -18.56 -12.96
CA ILE A 92 -5.98 -17.70 -12.35
C ILE A 92 -7.22 -17.67 -13.22
N SER A 93 -8.38 -17.77 -12.56
CA SER A 93 -9.70 -17.61 -13.17
C SER A 93 -10.45 -16.53 -12.40
N VAL A 94 -10.91 -15.49 -13.10
CA VAL A 94 -11.75 -14.42 -12.52
C VAL A 94 -13.02 -14.32 -13.34
N ARG A 95 -14.15 -14.49 -12.67
CA ARG A 95 -15.50 -14.38 -13.25
C ARG A 95 -16.27 -13.29 -12.54
N ASP A 96 -16.97 -12.47 -13.29
CA ASP A 96 -17.93 -11.51 -12.77
C ASP A 96 -19.30 -11.67 -13.45
N ASN A 97 -20.31 -11.10 -12.82
CA ASN A 97 -21.66 -10.99 -13.37
C ASN A 97 -21.98 -9.55 -13.82
N GLY A 98 -20.96 -8.78 -14.23
CA GLY A 98 -21.08 -7.44 -14.79
C GLY A 98 -21.69 -7.45 -16.21
N ARG A 99 -21.65 -6.30 -16.90
CA ARG A 99 -22.23 -6.18 -18.27
C ARG A 99 -21.54 -7.04 -19.33
N GLY A 100 -20.32 -7.49 -19.05
CA GLY A 100 -19.44 -8.10 -20.04
C GLY A 100 -18.72 -7.06 -20.91
N ILE A 101 -17.52 -7.41 -21.39
CA ILE A 101 -16.78 -6.59 -22.35
C ILE A 101 -17.56 -6.53 -23.66
N PRO A 102 -17.76 -5.37 -24.30
CA PRO A 102 -18.48 -5.27 -25.57
C PRO A 102 -17.88 -6.18 -26.66
N THR A 103 -18.71 -6.97 -27.32
CA THR A 103 -18.28 -7.92 -28.38
C THR A 103 -18.35 -7.34 -29.79
N GLY A 104 -18.96 -6.16 -29.97
CA GLY A 104 -19.09 -5.47 -31.24
C GLY A 104 -17.74 -5.00 -31.82
N ILE A 105 -17.74 -4.70 -33.11
CA ILE A 105 -16.57 -4.20 -33.83
C ILE A 105 -16.30 -2.73 -33.45
N ASN A 106 -15.07 -2.43 -33.07
CA ASN A 106 -14.60 -1.07 -32.83
C ASN A 106 -14.34 -0.37 -34.17
N GLU A 107 -15.03 0.76 -34.42
CA GLU A 107 -14.94 1.51 -35.70
C GLU A 107 -13.55 1.99 -36.08
N LYS A 108 -12.69 2.30 -35.07
CA LYS A 108 -11.35 2.84 -35.33
C LYS A 108 -10.34 1.75 -35.71
N THR A 109 -10.47 0.56 -35.13
CA THR A 109 -9.48 -0.52 -35.31
C THR A 109 -9.96 -1.60 -36.28
N GLY A 110 -11.28 -1.70 -36.52
CA GLY A 110 -11.89 -2.78 -37.29
C GLY A 110 -11.89 -4.14 -36.59
N LEU A 111 -11.48 -4.20 -35.31
CA LEU A 111 -11.39 -5.41 -34.49
C LEU A 111 -12.54 -5.48 -33.48
N PRO A 112 -12.91 -6.65 -32.97
CA PRO A 112 -13.82 -6.77 -31.85
C PRO A 112 -13.31 -6.00 -30.63
N ALA A 113 -14.20 -5.31 -29.89
CA ALA A 113 -13.78 -4.51 -28.74
C ALA A 113 -13.07 -5.35 -27.67
N VAL A 114 -13.43 -6.62 -27.47
CA VAL A 114 -12.72 -7.58 -26.60
C VAL A 114 -11.25 -7.69 -27.01
N THR A 115 -10.99 -7.90 -28.31
CA THR A 115 -9.63 -7.98 -28.86
C THR A 115 -8.87 -6.69 -28.64
N VAL A 116 -9.50 -5.54 -28.87
CA VAL A 116 -8.89 -4.21 -28.69
C VAL A 116 -8.46 -3.99 -27.22
N VAL A 117 -9.34 -4.27 -26.25
CA VAL A 117 -9.07 -4.10 -24.82
C VAL A 117 -7.91 -4.99 -24.35
N LEU A 118 -7.75 -6.17 -24.94
CA LEU A 118 -6.72 -7.14 -24.56
C LEU A 118 -5.41 -6.98 -25.33
N THR A 119 -5.37 -6.26 -26.48
CA THR A 119 -4.16 -6.18 -27.32
C THR A 119 -3.63 -4.77 -27.53
N VAL A 120 -4.44 -3.73 -27.28
CA VAL A 120 -4.04 -2.35 -27.52
C VAL A 120 -3.87 -1.61 -26.18
N LEU A 121 -2.70 -0.99 -25.99
CA LEU A 121 -2.46 -0.13 -24.85
C LEU A 121 -3.29 1.16 -24.96
N HIS A 122 -3.71 1.69 -23.81
CA HIS A 122 -4.53 2.90 -23.73
C HIS A 122 -5.86 2.79 -24.48
N ALA A 123 -6.44 1.59 -24.51
CA ALA A 123 -7.76 1.32 -25.04
C ALA A 123 -8.71 0.91 -23.90
N GLY A 124 -9.92 1.46 -23.89
CA GLY A 124 -10.94 1.10 -22.90
C GLY A 124 -12.11 2.07 -22.87
N GLY A 125 -13.23 1.61 -22.30
CA GLY A 125 -14.47 2.38 -22.15
C GLY A 125 -14.46 3.42 -21.02
N LYS A 126 -13.35 3.55 -20.30
CA LYS A 126 -13.21 4.40 -19.09
C LYS A 126 -12.63 5.81 -19.39
N PHE A 127 -12.33 6.12 -20.64
CA PHE A 127 -11.82 7.43 -21.09
C PHE A 127 -12.95 8.40 -21.46
N GLY A 128 -13.66 8.96 -20.46
CA GLY A 128 -14.65 10.02 -20.71
C GLY A 128 -15.97 9.56 -21.33
N GLY A 129 -16.27 8.27 -21.34
CA GLY A 129 -17.53 7.73 -21.80
C GLY A 129 -18.62 7.75 -20.73
N SER A 130 -19.89 7.66 -21.15
CA SER A 130 -21.06 7.57 -20.26
C SER A 130 -21.13 6.25 -19.46
N GLY A 131 -20.22 5.30 -19.69
CA GLY A 131 -20.29 3.96 -19.12
C GLY A 131 -19.84 3.83 -17.67
N TYR A 132 -18.93 4.70 -17.21
CA TYR A 132 -18.39 4.67 -15.85
C TYR A 132 -18.26 6.09 -15.31
N LYS A 133 -18.91 6.38 -14.19
CA LYS A 133 -18.75 7.65 -13.48
C LYS A 133 -17.51 7.65 -12.59
N VAL A 134 -17.25 6.52 -11.95
CA VAL A 134 -16.11 6.28 -11.07
C VAL A 134 -15.45 4.99 -11.51
N SER A 135 -14.13 4.98 -11.66
CA SER A 135 -13.38 3.75 -11.93
C SER A 135 -11.98 3.81 -11.31
N GLY A 136 -11.44 2.67 -10.95
CA GLY A 136 -10.04 2.50 -10.54
C GLY A 136 -9.11 2.35 -11.74
N GLY A 137 -9.59 1.81 -12.85
CA GLY A 137 -8.85 1.58 -14.08
C GLY A 137 -8.79 2.82 -14.96
N LEU A 138 -7.86 3.74 -14.68
CA LEU A 138 -7.75 5.05 -15.37
C LEU A 138 -6.89 5.03 -16.63
N HIS A 139 -5.96 4.08 -16.77
CA HIS A 139 -4.94 4.12 -17.80
C HIS A 139 -5.28 3.27 -19.04
N GLY A 140 -6.30 2.39 -18.96
CA GLY A 140 -6.69 1.52 -20.07
C GLY A 140 -5.60 0.53 -20.51
N VAL A 141 -4.78 0.06 -19.55
CA VAL A 141 -3.65 -0.83 -19.84
C VAL A 141 -3.70 -2.15 -19.05
N GLY A 142 -4.47 -2.24 -17.96
CA GLY A 142 -4.45 -3.39 -17.06
C GLY A 142 -4.65 -4.73 -17.78
N SER A 143 -5.75 -4.89 -18.49
CA SER A 143 -6.07 -6.15 -19.20
C SER A 143 -5.05 -6.50 -20.28
N SER A 144 -4.58 -5.52 -21.05
CA SER A 144 -3.58 -5.75 -22.10
C SER A 144 -2.20 -6.05 -21.53
N VAL A 145 -1.85 -5.48 -20.36
CA VAL A 145 -0.61 -5.82 -19.64
C VAL A 145 -0.67 -7.25 -19.10
N VAL A 146 -1.79 -7.68 -18.49
CA VAL A 146 -1.95 -9.07 -18.04
C VAL A 146 -1.82 -10.03 -19.21
N ASN A 147 -2.46 -9.75 -20.34
CA ASN A 147 -2.35 -10.56 -21.55
C ASN A 147 -0.90 -10.63 -22.06
N ALA A 148 -0.19 -9.50 -22.14
CA ALA A 148 1.19 -9.45 -22.58
C ALA A 148 2.16 -10.24 -21.68
N LEU A 149 1.89 -10.30 -20.37
CA LEU A 149 2.75 -10.95 -19.37
C LEU A 149 2.28 -12.38 -19.02
N SER A 150 1.27 -12.88 -19.72
CA SER A 150 0.78 -14.24 -19.58
C SER A 150 1.34 -15.13 -20.69
N GLN A 151 1.60 -16.39 -20.36
CA GLN A 151 1.93 -17.42 -21.37
C GLN A 151 0.72 -17.62 -22.29
N TRP A 152 -0.48 -17.67 -21.70
CA TRP A 152 -1.73 -17.66 -22.41
C TRP A 152 -2.82 -16.97 -21.57
N LEU A 153 -3.83 -16.42 -22.25
CA LEU A 153 -5.02 -15.83 -21.66
C LEU A 153 -6.23 -16.25 -22.50
N GLU A 154 -7.30 -16.62 -21.81
CA GLU A 154 -8.62 -16.89 -22.40
C GLU A 154 -9.64 -15.92 -21.82
N VAL A 155 -10.48 -15.37 -22.67
CA VAL A 155 -11.64 -14.56 -22.28
C VAL A 155 -12.91 -15.21 -22.77
N GLU A 156 -13.90 -15.31 -21.87
CA GLU A 156 -15.28 -15.62 -22.23
C GLU A 156 -16.15 -14.42 -21.83
N VAL A 157 -17.01 -13.99 -22.76
CA VAL A 157 -17.97 -12.91 -22.51
C VAL A 157 -19.38 -13.44 -22.76
N THR A 158 -20.23 -13.41 -21.73
CA THR A 158 -21.65 -13.69 -21.86
C THR A 158 -22.39 -12.40 -22.13
N GLN A 159 -23.00 -12.28 -23.31
CA GLN A 159 -23.75 -11.09 -23.73
C GLN A 159 -24.71 -11.46 -24.85
N ASN A 160 -25.89 -10.81 -24.87
CA ASN A 160 -26.88 -10.95 -25.95
C ASN A 160 -27.34 -12.42 -26.22
N GLY A 161 -27.42 -13.25 -25.19
CA GLY A 161 -27.82 -14.64 -25.29
C GLY A 161 -26.76 -15.62 -25.77
N HIS A 162 -25.52 -15.14 -25.95
CA HIS A 162 -24.38 -15.95 -26.41
C HIS A 162 -23.19 -15.84 -25.48
N VAL A 163 -22.36 -16.88 -25.49
CA VAL A 163 -21.00 -16.84 -24.87
C VAL A 163 -19.98 -16.75 -25.99
N TYR A 164 -19.26 -15.65 -26.00
CA TYR A 164 -18.17 -15.41 -26.94
C TYR A 164 -16.85 -15.80 -26.26
N ALA A 165 -15.93 -16.41 -26.99
CA ALA A 165 -14.61 -16.75 -26.50
C ALA A 165 -13.51 -16.32 -27.46
N GLN A 166 -12.34 -16.01 -26.89
CA GLN A 166 -11.11 -15.76 -27.63
C GLN A 166 -9.91 -16.12 -26.77
N ARG A 167 -8.89 -16.70 -27.42
CA ARG A 167 -7.61 -17.09 -26.80
C ARG A 167 -6.46 -16.22 -27.30
N PHE A 168 -5.53 -15.97 -26.39
CA PHE A 168 -4.32 -15.21 -26.65
C PHE A 168 -3.10 -15.96 -26.10
N GLU A 169 -1.95 -15.78 -26.77
CA GLU A 169 -0.66 -16.28 -26.31
C GLU A 169 0.35 -15.13 -26.34
N ARG A 170 0.94 -14.83 -25.16
CA ARG A 170 1.92 -13.74 -24.98
C ARG A 170 1.47 -12.42 -25.60
N GLY A 171 0.19 -12.07 -25.40
CA GLY A 171 -0.43 -10.84 -25.88
C GLY A 171 -0.94 -10.88 -27.32
N LYS A 172 -0.74 -11.95 -28.08
CA LYS A 172 -1.19 -12.09 -29.47
C LYS A 172 -2.44 -12.97 -29.56
N PRO A 173 -3.47 -12.59 -30.33
CA PRO A 173 -4.62 -13.44 -30.53
C PRO A 173 -4.20 -14.72 -31.30
N VAL A 174 -4.68 -15.87 -30.85
CA VAL A 174 -4.46 -17.18 -31.48
C VAL A 174 -5.63 -17.51 -32.43
N ASP A 175 -6.81 -17.06 -32.06
CA ASP A 175 -8.05 -17.24 -32.81
C ASP A 175 -8.84 -15.93 -32.89
N ASP A 176 -9.88 -15.93 -33.70
CA ASP A 176 -10.86 -14.85 -33.75
C ASP A 176 -11.92 -15.01 -32.69
N LEU A 177 -12.54 -13.91 -32.26
CA LEU A 177 -13.68 -13.94 -31.34
C LEU A 177 -14.81 -14.76 -31.95
N HIS A 178 -15.23 -15.85 -31.29
CA HIS A 178 -16.24 -16.75 -31.78
C HIS A 178 -17.25 -17.16 -30.69
N ILE A 179 -18.42 -17.60 -31.08
CA ILE A 179 -19.46 -18.08 -30.16
C ILE A 179 -19.18 -19.55 -29.83
N ILE A 180 -19.16 -19.86 -28.53
CA ILE A 180 -18.94 -21.23 -28.02
C ILE A 180 -20.21 -21.88 -27.45
N ALA A 181 -21.19 -21.06 -27.01
CA ALA A 181 -22.43 -21.55 -26.43
C ALA A 181 -23.52 -20.47 -26.48
N ASP A 182 -24.76 -20.91 -26.36
CA ASP A 182 -25.92 -20.05 -26.08
C ASP A 182 -26.16 -20.06 -24.57
N ARG A 183 -26.20 -18.89 -23.94
CA ARG A 183 -26.43 -18.73 -22.51
C ARG A 183 -27.06 -17.37 -22.24
N GLU A 184 -28.16 -17.37 -21.50
CA GLU A 184 -28.77 -16.17 -20.98
C GLU A 184 -27.89 -15.56 -19.86
N GLY A 185 -27.97 -14.24 -19.71
CA GLY A 185 -27.22 -13.48 -18.69
C GLY A 185 -26.13 -12.63 -19.28
N HIS A 186 -25.26 -12.15 -18.40
CA HIS A 186 -24.15 -11.28 -18.75
C HIS A 186 -22.97 -11.51 -17.80
N GLY A 187 -21.77 -11.13 -18.21
CA GLY A 187 -20.58 -11.22 -17.39
C GLY A 187 -19.32 -11.50 -18.20
N THR A 188 -18.19 -11.43 -17.53
CA THR A 188 -16.87 -11.73 -18.10
C THR A 188 -16.20 -12.83 -17.28
N LEU A 189 -15.52 -13.74 -17.97
CA LEU A 189 -14.59 -14.68 -17.38
C LEU A 189 -13.24 -14.51 -18.06
N ILE A 190 -12.20 -14.32 -17.28
CA ILE A 190 -10.82 -14.28 -17.74
C ILE A 190 -10.05 -15.39 -17.03
N ARG A 191 -9.37 -16.24 -17.79
CA ARG A 191 -8.41 -17.20 -17.30
C ARG A 191 -7.05 -16.88 -17.87
N PHE A 192 -6.00 -16.92 -17.05
CA PHE A 192 -4.64 -16.68 -17.54
C PHE A 192 -3.62 -17.45 -16.71
N GLN A 193 -2.47 -17.69 -17.34
CA GLN A 193 -1.30 -18.26 -16.70
C GLN A 193 -0.12 -17.31 -16.90
N ALA A 194 0.50 -16.89 -15.82
CA ALA A 194 1.67 -16.01 -15.89
C ALA A 194 2.83 -16.66 -16.67
N ASP A 195 3.54 -15.85 -17.47
CA ASP A 195 4.65 -16.34 -18.28
C ASP A 195 5.92 -16.52 -17.43
N PRO A 196 6.45 -17.76 -17.28
CA PRO A 196 7.65 -18.03 -16.50
C PRO A 196 8.91 -17.38 -17.10
N GLU A 197 8.91 -16.97 -18.37
CA GLU A 197 10.00 -16.20 -18.95
C GLU A 197 10.10 -14.78 -18.36
N ILE A 198 8.97 -14.23 -17.91
CA ILE A 198 8.89 -12.90 -17.26
C ILE A 198 9.02 -13.03 -15.75
N PHE A 199 8.29 -13.98 -15.15
CA PHE A 199 8.27 -14.25 -13.71
C PHE A 199 9.21 -15.39 -13.37
N SER A 200 10.53 -15.17 -13.55
CA SER A 200 11.55 -16.18 -13.37
C SER A 200 11.78 -16.57 -11.90
N GLU A 201 11.39 -15.72 -10.94
CA GLU A 201 11.55 -15.98 -9.51
C GLU A 201 10.48 -16.95 -9.02
N THR A 202 9.21 -16.71 -9.36
CA THR A 202 8.08 -17.56 -9.00
C THR A 202 6.86 -17.27 -9.89
N THR A 203 6.08 -18.31 -10.17
CA THR A 203 4.73 -18.21 -10.77
C THR A 203 3.65 -18.69 -9.79
N GLU A 204 4.00 -18.94 -8.51
CA GLU A 204 3.07 -19.41 -7.50
C GLU A 204 2.36 -18.24 -6.82
N TYR A 205 1.02 -18.31 -6.79
CA TYR A 205 0.20 -17.35 -6.09
C TYR A 205 0.02 -17.74 -4.62
N GLU A 206 0.18 -16.75 -3.73
CA GLU A 206 -0.06 -16.91 -2.30
C GLU A 206 -1.52 -16.62 -1.98
N TYR A 207 -2.23 -17.65 -1.46
CA TYR A 207 -3.65 -17.55 -1.11
C TYR A 207 -3.93 -16.39 -0.15
N ASP A 208 -3.16 -16.29 0.94
CA ASP A 208 -3.36 -15.27 1.97
C ASP A 208 -3.18 -13.83 1.45
N VAL A 209 -2.28 -13.64 0.47
CA VAL A 209 -2.04 -12.34 -0.17
C VAL A 209 -3.26 -11.92 -0.98
N LEU A 210 -3.81 -12.85 -1.79
CA LEU A 210 -5.03 -12.61 -2.56
C LEU A 210 -6.25 -12.44 -1.64
N ALA A 211 -6.43 -13.31 -0.64
CA ALA A 211 -7.53 -13.26 0.31
C ALA A 211 -7.59 -11.90 1.03
N ARG A 212 -6.43 -11.38 1.46
CA ARG A 212 -6.34 -10.05 2.09
C ARG A 212 -6.82 -8.95 1.15
N ARG A 213 -6.36 -8.94 -0.10
CA ARG A 213 -6.74 -7.92 -1.08
C ARG A 213 -8.21 -7.99 -1.45
N LEU A 214 -8.74 -9.20 -1.68
CA LEU A 214 -10.14 -9.40 -2.04
C LEU A 214 -11.07 -9.02 -0.88
N ARG A 215 -10.68 -9.33 0.36
CA ARG A 215 -11.40 -8.91 1.56
C ARG A 215 -11.45 -7.39 1.71
N GLU A 216 -10.34 -6.69 1.44
CA GLU A 216 -10.30 -5.22 1.41
C GLU A 216 -11.30 -4.67 0.38
N GLN A 217 -11.35 -5.26 -0.81
CA GLN A 217 -12.28 -4.86 -1.87
C GLN A 217 -13.74 -5.07 -1.47
N ALA A 218 -14.05 -6.19 -0.81
CA ALA A 218 -15.40 -6.48 -0.32
C ALA A 218 -15.84 -5.46 0.76
N PHE A 219 -14.94 -5.06 1.66
CA PHE A 219 -15.25 -4.00 2.63
C PHE A 219 -15.49 -2.62 2.00
N LEU A 220 -14.78 -2.30 0.92
CA LEU A 220 -14.91 -1.01 0.22
C LEU A 220 -16.18 -0.93 -0.65
N ASN A 221 -16.78 -2.07 -0.96
CA ASN A 221 -17.98 -2.19 -1.79
C ASN A 221 -19.06 -2.96 -1.04
N ALA A 222 -19.78 -2.27 -0.17
CA ALA A 222 -20.84 -2.86 0.67
C ALA A 222 -21.83 -3.66 -0.18
N GLY A 223 -22.10 -4.90 0.23
CA GLY A 223 -23.02 -5.82 -0.44
C GLY A 223 -22.47 -6.56 -1.68
N LEU A 224 -21.23 -6.27 -2.10
CA LEU A 224 -20.54 -7.07 -3.13
C LEU A 224 -20.03 -8.37 -2.52
N SER A 225 -20.41 -9.52 -3.11
CA SER A 225 -19.85 -10.82 -2.77
C SER A 225 -18.63 -11.12 -3.62
N ILE A 226 -17.51 -11.46 -2.99
CA ILE A 226 -16.28 -11.89 -3.65
C ILE A 226 -15.87 -13.24 -3.08
N THR A 227 -15.74 -14.24 -3.94
CA THR A 227 -15.30 -15.58 -3.55
C THR A 227 -13.88 -15.83 -4.01
N LEU A 228 -13.03 -16.38 -3.14
CA LEU A 228 -11.70 -16.88 -3.49
C LEU A 228 -11.65 -18.39 -3.24
N THR A 229 -11.31 -19.16 -4.26
CA THR A 229 -11.17 -20.61 -4.17
C THR A 229 -9.80 -21.06 -4.64
N ASP A 230 -9.06 -21.77 -3.79
CA ASP A 230 -7.82 -22.46 -4.17
C ASP A 230 -8.13 -23.92 -4.49
N LYS A 231 -7.94 -24.31 -5.75
CA LYS A 231 -8.18 -25.66 -6.27
C LYS A 231 -6.89 -26.42 -6.57
N ARG A 232 -5.74 -25.96 -6.06
CA ARG A 232 -4.44 -26.63 -6.29
C ARG A 232 -4.27 -27.88 -5.42
N GLY A 233 -4.88 -27.91 -4.26
CA GLY A 233 -4.85 -29.06 -3.35
C GLY A 233 -5.89 -30.14 -3.71
N GLU A 234 -5.85 -31.27 -3.00
CA GLU A 234 -6.83 -32.34 -3.15
C GLU A 234 -8.23 -31.90 -2.70
N GLU A 235 -8.31 -31.08 -1.64
CA GLU A 235 -9.53 -30.45 -1.17
C GLU A 235 -9.48 -28.94 -1.49
N PRO A 236 -10.48 -28.39 -2.19
CA PRO A 236 -10.56 -26.96 -2.45
C PRO A 236 -10.72 -26.15 -1.15
N VAL A 237 -9.96 -25.08 -1.01
CA VAL A 237 -10.14 -24.10 0.06
C VAL A 237 -10.89 -22.91 -0.52
N ALA A 238 -12.07 -22.60 0.03
CA ALA A 238 -12.89 -21.49 -0.43
C ALA A 238 -13.25 -20.55 0.73
N GLU A 239 -13.20 -19.26 0.47
CA GLU A 239 -13.64 -18.21 1.39
C GLU A 239 -14.48 -17.18 0.63
N GLU A 240 -15.62 -16.80 1.21
CA GLU A 240 -16.49 -15.75 0.67
C GLU A 240 -16.37 -14.49 1.52
N PHE A 241 -16.20 -13.37 0.86
CA PHE A 241 -16.13 -12.03 1.45
C PHE A 241 -17.36 -11.23 1.03
N CYS A 242 -18.25 -10.93 1.97
CA CYS A 242 -19.42 -10.09 1.75
C CYS A 242 -19.72 -9.31 3.03
N TYR A 243 -19.68 -7.97 2.96
CA TYR A 243 -19.81 -7.10 4.12
C TYR A 243 -20.81 -5.97 3.83
N GLU A 244 -21.98 -6.03 4.46
CA GLU A 244 -23.01 -5.01 4.27
C GLU A 244 -22.70 -3.69 5.00
N GLY A 245 -21.98 -3.76 6.12
CA GLY A 245 -21.57 -2.58 6.89
C GLY A 245 -20.39 -1.81 6.29
N GLY A 246 -19.80 -2.30 5.20
CA GLY A 246 -18.76 -1.61 4.45
C GLY A 246 -17.54 -1.24 5.30
N ILE A 247 -17.05 0.00 5.17
CA ILE A 247 -15.85 0.44 5.89
C ILE A 247 -16.01 0.50 7.41
N ARG A 248 -17.24 0.51 7.95
CA ARG A 248 -17.47 0.35 9.41
C ARG A 248 -17.03 -1.02 9.90
N GLU A 249 -17.43 -2.07 9.17
CA GLU A 249 -17.02 -3.44 9.48
C GLU A 249 -15.53 -3.63 9.25
N PHE A 250 -14.96 -2.94 8.28
CA PHE A 250 -13.52 -2.95 8.04
C PHE A 250 -12.73 -2.46 9.26
N VAL A 251 -13.12 -1.32 9.86
CA VAL A 251 -12.49 -0.82 11.09
C VAL A 251 -12.65 -1.82 12.24
N LYS A 252 -13.84 -2.43 12.41
CA LYS A 252 -14.06 -3.47 13.42
C LYS A 252 -13.18 -4.69 13.17
N TYR A 253 -13.08 -5.15 11.93
CA TYR A 253 -12.23 -6.25 11.53
C TYR A 253 -10.75 -5.99 11.85
N ILE A 254 -10.23 -4.80 11.51
CA ILE A 254 -8.85 -4.40 11.82
C ILE A 254 -8.59 -4.46 13.33
N ASN A 255 -9.48 -3.90 14.12
CA ASN A 255 -9.33 -3.88 15.58
C ASN A 255 -9.39 -5.31 16.17
N THR A 256 -10.34 -6.13 15.74
CA THR A 256 -10.49 -7.51 16.22
C THR A 256 -9.28 -8.37 15.83
N THR A 257 -8.80 -8.29 14.60
CA THR A 257 -7.66 -9.07 14.12
C THR A 257 -6.36 -8.71 14.86
N ARG A 258 -6.25 -7.44 15.29
CA ARG A 258 -5.09 -6.97 16.06
C ARG A 258 -5.26 -7.09 17.58
N GLY A 259 -6.39 -7.58 18.06
CA GLY A 259 -6.69 -7.70 19.48
C GLY A 259 -6.75 -6.34 20.21
N LEU A 260 -7.22 -5.30 19.53
CA LEU A 260 -7.34 -3.94 20.07
C LEU A 260 -8.71 -3.73 20.70
N ASN A 261 -8.75 -3.12 21.89
CA ASN A 261 -9.99 -2.83 22.58
C ASN A 261 -10.48 -1.41 22.23
N PRO A 262 -11.68 -1.25 21.66
CA PRO A 262 -12.24 0.05 21.35
C PRO A 262 -12.58 0.82 22.63
N ILE A 263 -12.37 2.15 22.62
CA ILE A 263 -12.76 3.08 23.71
C ILE A 263 -14.24 3.43 23.63
N GLN A 264 -14.78 3.41 22.40
CA GLN A 264 -16.18 3.68 22.10
C GLN A 264 -16.87 2.41 21.59
N ASP A 265 -18.15 2.25 21.91
CA ASP A 265 -18.92 1.05 21.54
C ASP A 265 -19.17 0.96 20.03
N GLU A 266 -19.35 2.10 19.37
CA GLU A 266 -19.65 2.17 17.94
C GLU A 266 -18.52 2.83 17.15
N VAL A 267 -18.27 2.32 15.93
CA VAL A 267 -17.40 2.97 14.96
C VAL A 267 -18.08 4.24 14.43
N ILE A 268 -17.41 5.38 14.56
CA ILE A 268 -17.88 6.64 14.00
C ILE A 268 -17.78 6.52 12.47
N HIS A 269 -18.90 6.71 11.79
CA HIS A 269 -19.00 6.67 10.35
C HIS A 269 -19.60 7.95 9.82
N ILE A 270 -18.90 8.58 8.90
CA ILE A 270 -19.31 9.83 8.28
C ILE A 270 -19.14 9.74 6.77
N SER A 271 -20.10 10.24 6.02
CA SER A 271 -20.06 10.23 4.56
C SER A 271 -20.68 11.50 3.97
N THR A 272 -20.24 11.83 2.77
CA THR A 272 -20.84 12.90 1.94
C THR A 272 -20.68 12.56 0.46
N THR A 273 -21.65 13.05 -0.32
CA THR A 273 -21.55 13.04 -1.77
C THR A 273 -21.83 14.46 -2.26
N LYS A 274 -20.92 15.01 -3.05
CA LYS A 274 -21.04 16.36 -3.60
C LYS A 274 -20.40 16.39 -4.99
N ASP A 275 -21.15 16.90 -5.97
CA ASP A 275 -20.66 17.14 -7.35
C ASP A 275 -19.94 15.90 -7.96
N ASP A 276 -20.60 14.73 -7.97
CA ASP A 276 -20.08 13.44 -8.46
C ASP A 276 -18.81 12.94 -7.73
N ARG A 277 -18.52 13.49 -6.56
CA ARG A 277 -17.45 13.05 -5.65
C ARG A 277 -18.06 12.54 -4.37
N SER A 278 -17.59 11.42 -3.87
CA SER A 278 -17.98 10.93 -2.55
C SER A 278 -16.76 10.76 -1.66
N ALA A 279 -16.95 11.04 -0.39
CA ALA A 279 -15.97 10.75 0.65
C ALA A 279 -16.67 10.06 1.80
N GLU A 280 -16.06 9.02 2.29
CA GLU A 280 -16.55 8.20 3.38
C GLU A 280 -15.38 7.91 4.33
N VAL A 281 -15.64 8.08 5.63
CA VAL A 281 -14.63 7.86 6.68
C VAL A 281 -15.26 7.06 7.80
N ALA A 282 -14.61 5.99 8.20
CA ALA A 282 -14.91 5.26 9.42
C ALA A 282 -13.73 5.32 10.37
N LEU A 283 -13.97 5.62 11.64
CA LEU A 283 -12.90 5.73 12.62
C LEU A 283 -13.31 5.20 14.01
N CYS A 284 -12.35 4.66 14.72
CA CYS A 284 -12.49 4.15 16.07
C CYS A 284 -11.21 4.39 16.84
N TYR A 285 -11.31 4.77 18.09
CA TYR A 285 -10.17 4.87 18.99
C TYR A 285 -10.06 3.59 19.85
N THR A 286 -8.86 3.15 20.06
CA THR A 286 -8.55 1.95 20.83
C THR A 286 -7.61 2.28 21.98
N ASP A 287 -7.37 1.31 22.87
CA ASP A 287 -6.39 1.40 23.96
C ASP A 287 -4.92 1.42 23.48
N SER A 288 -4.68 1.15 22.21
CA SER A 288 -3.35 1.18 21.59
C SER A 288 -2.72 2.58 21.57
N TYR A 289 -1.41 2.61 21.39
CA TYR A 289 -0.63 3.83 21.16
C TYR A 289 -0.31 4.08 19.67
N ASN A 290 -0.52 3.06 18.83
CA ASN A 290 -0.20 3.13 17.41
C ASN A 290 -1.39 3.65 16.59
N GLU A 291 -1.09 4.47 15.59
CA GLU A 291 -2.04 4.87 14.54
C GLU A 291 -2.17 3.74 13.50
N THR A 292 -3.38 3.44 13.09
CA THR A 292 -3.67 2.61 11.92
C THR A 292 -4.58 3.40 11.00
N LEU A 293 -4.03 3.88 9.90
CA LEU A 293 -4.77 4.66 8.91
C LEU A 293 -4.64 3.99 7.55
N LEU A 294 -5.77 3.61 6.97
CA LEU A 294 -5.87 3.11 5.61
C LEU A 294 -6.62 4.12 4.76
N SER A 295 -6.07 4.46 3.60
CA SER A 295 -6.68 5.42 2.70
C SER A 295 -6.82 4.84 1.29
N PHE A 296 -7.99 5.10 0.69
CA PHE A 296 -8.37 4.56 -0.61
C PHE A 296 -8.93 5.65 -1.50
N ALA A 297 -8.59 5.58 -2.78
CA ALA A 297 -9.18 6.42 -3.82
C ALA A 297 -9.64 5.52 -4.98
N ASN A 298 -10.93 5.56 -5.32
CA ASN A 298 -11.57 4.66 -6.29
C ASN A 298 -11.21 3.19 -6.01
N ASN A 299 -11.31 2.76 -4.75
CA ASN A 299 -11.00 1.42 -4.24
C ASN A 299 -9.51 1.01 -4.34
N ILE A 300 -8.63 1.91 -4.75
CA ILE A 300 -7.18 1.69 -4.80
C ILE A 300 -6.56 2.15 -3.49
N ASN A 301 -5.77 1.28 -2.87
CA ASN A 301 -5.03 1.60 -1.65
C ASN A 301 -3.92 2.61 -1.95
N THR A 302 -4.00 3.78 -1.33
CA THR A 302 -2.98 4.83 -1.45
C THR A 302 -1.95 4.70 -0.33
N ILE A 303 -0.99 3.79 -0.52
CA ILE A 303 0.00 3.42 0.51
C ILE A 303 0.84 4.62 0.96
N ASP A 304 1.13 5.54 0.02
CA ASP A 304 1.90 6.77 0.26
C ASP A 304 0.99 7.95 0.66
N GLY A 305 -0.30 7.67 0.95
CA GLY A 305 -1.29 8.65 1.35
C GLY A 305 -1.79 9.53 0.21
N GLY A 306 -1.96 10.84 0.50
CA GLY A 306 -2.40 11.80 -0.50
C GLY A 306 -3.20 12.95 0.10
N THR A 307 -3.86 13.70 -0.78
CA THR A 307 -4.64 14.90 -0.43
C THR A 307 -5.82 14.62 0.48
N HIS A 308 -6.52 13.48 0.30
CA HIS A 308 -7.63 13.03 1.12
C HIS A 308 -7.19 12.72 2.56
N GLU A 309 -6.05 12.06 2.72
CA GLU A 309 -5.45 11.77 4.03
C GLU A 309 -4.99 13.05 4.73
N THR A 310 -4.38 13.98 3.99
CA THR A 310 -3.98 15.29 4.51
C THR A 310 -5.19 16.08 5.00
N GLY A 311 -6.28 16.08 4.23
CA GLY A 311 -7.55 16.71 4.60
C GLY A 311 -8.12 16.13 5.90
N PHE A 312 -8.15 14.81 6.02
CA PHE A 312 -8.58 14.09 7.22
C PHE A 312 -7.74 14.46 8.45
N LYS A 313 -6.41 14.29 8.37
CA LYS A 313 -5.49 14.58 9.50
C LYS A 313 -5.59 16.01 10.00
N THR A 314 -5.73 16.95 9.08
CA THR A 314 -5.86 18.38 9.39
C THR A 314 -7.19 18.67 10.09
N ALA A 315 -8.29 18.17 9.53
CA ALA A 315 -9.62 18.38 10.08
C ALA A 315 -9.79 17.72 11.45
N LEU A 316 -9.33 16.47 11.58
CA LEU A 316 -9.38 15.75 12.85
C LEU A 316 -8.68 16.53 13.97
N THR A 317 -7.46 17.00 13.71
CA THR A 317 -6.71 17.81 14.68
C THR A 317 -7.43 19.11 15.03
N ARG A 318 -8.08 19.74 14.06
CA ARG A 318 -8.84 20.96 14.26
C ARG A 318 -10.08 20.72 15.12
N VAL A 319 -10.88 19.69 14.84
CA VAL A 319 -12.08 19.34 15.61
C VAL A 319 -11.74 19.13 17.09
N PHE A 320 -10.70 18.34 17.39
CA PHE A 320 -10.30 18.10 18.79
C PHE A 320 -9.90 19.38 19.52
N ASN A 321 -9.15 20.25 18.88
CA ASN A 321 -8.76 21.53 19.49
C ASN A 321 -9.94 22.49 19.66
N ASP A 322 -10.81 22.61 18.65
CA ASP A 322 -11.94 23.54 18.67
C ASP A 322 -13.03 23.07 19.66
N TYR A 323 -13.35 21.76 19.66
CA TYR A 323 -14.28 21.18 20.63
C TYR A 323 -13.76 21.29 22.07
N GLY A 324 -12.48 20.93 22.27
CA GLY A 324 -11.84 21.00 23.59
C GLY A 324 -11.87 22.40 24.18
N LYS A 325 -11.70 23.43 23.36
CA LYS A 325 -11.83 24.84 23.78
C LYS A 325 -13.27 25.23 24.02
N LYS A 326 -14.20 24.92 23.11
CA LYS A 326 -15.63 25.26 23.21
C LYS A 326 -16.25 24.75 24.51
N PHE A 327 -15.85 23.55 24.94
CA PHE A 327 -16.38 22.91 26.14
C PHE A 327 -15.45 23.00 27.37
N ASN A 328 -14.43 23.89 27.34
CA ASN A 328 -13.48 24.14 28.42
C ASN A 328 -12.73 22.87 28.92
N ILE A 329 -12.57 21.85 28.08
CA ILE A 329 -11.75 20.68 28.38
C ILE A 329 -10.27 21.05 28.22
N LEU A 330 -9.95 21.88 27.21
CA LEU A 330 -8.66 22.52 27.02
C LEU A 330 -8.74 23.94 27.61
N LYS A 331 -7.87 24.24 28.58
CA LYS A 331 -7.75 25.59 29.13
C LYS A 331 -7.11 26.54 28.13
N GLU A 332 -7.37 27.83 28.23
CA GLU A 332 -6.81 28.86 27.34
C GLU A 332 -5.26 28.83 27.29
N ASN A 333 -4.63 28.52 28.43
CA ASN A 333 -3.19 28.43 28.56
C ASN A 333 -2.59 27.05 28.14
N ASP A 334 -3.43 26.06 27.87
CA ASP A 334 -2.95 24.75 27.44
C ASP A 334 -2.45 24.85 25.98
N LYS A 335 -1.36 24.12 25.70
CA LYS A 335 -0.88 24.00 24.34
C LYS A 335 -1.91 23.28 23.49
N LYS A 336 -2.03 23.70 22.23
CA LYS A 336 -2.86 22.99 21.25
C LYS A 336 -2.34 21.56 21.11
N LEU A 337 -3.27 20.62 21.02
CA LEU A 337 -2.99 19.23 20.66
C LEU A 337 -2.38 19.19 19.26
N SER A 338 -1.32 18.41 19.10
CA SER A 338 -0.74 18.16 17.79
C SER A 338 -1.46 17.02 17.07
N GLY A 339 -1.21 16.88 15.78
CA GLY A 339 -1.76 15.76 15.01
C GLY A 339 -1.41 14.41 15.62
N ASP A 340 -0.17 14.22 16.08
CA ASP A 340 0.26 12.95 16.68
C ASP A 340 -0.47 12.64 17.99
N ASP A 341 -0.75 13.65 18.83
CA ASP A 341 -1.50 13.45 20.06
C ASP A 341 -2.93 12.98 19.79
N VAL A 342 -3.54 13.55 18.73
CA VAL A 342 -4.94 13.26 18.35
C VAL A 342 -5.07 11.91 17.66
N ARG A 343 -4.02 11.45 16.98
CA ARG A 343 -4.06 10.16 16.25
C ARG A 343 -3.55 8.96 17.04
N GLU A 344 -3.10 9.16 18.28
CA GLU A 344 -2.68 8.07 19.14
C GLU A 344 -3.84 7.10 19.42
N GLY A 345 -3.65 5.82 19.05
CA GLY A 345 -4.66 4.77 19.18
C GLY A 345 -5.83 4.85 18.19
N LEU A 346 -5.69 5.66 17.14
CA LEU A 346 -6.70 5.79 16.09
C LEU A 346 -6.60 4.62 15.11
N THR A 347 -7.72 3.96 14.83
CA THR A 347 -7.94 3.12 13.64
C THR A 347 -8.93 3.84 12.74
N ALA A 348 -8.54 4.16 11.51
CA ALA A 348 -9.41 4.84 10.57
C ALA A 348 -9.24 4.31 9.14
N VAL A 349 -10.34 4.28 8.40
CA VAL A 349 -10.41 3.97 6.98
C VAL A 349 -11.04 5.17 6.27
N ILE A 350 -10.36 5.66 5.24
CA ILE A 350 -10.81 6.78 4.39
C ILE A 350 -11.00 6.22 2.99
N SER A 351 -12.20 6.37 2.43
CA SER A 351 -12.51 6.01 1.04
C SER A 351 -13.05 7.23 0.31
N VAL A 352 -12.43 7.59 -0.80
CA VAL A 352 -12.91 8.64 -1.69
C VAL A 352 -13.18 8.08 -3.08
N LYS A 353 -14.27 8.51 -3.71
CA LYS A 353 -14.64 8.12 -5.07
C LYS A 353 -14.73 9.37 -5.93
N LEU A 354 -14.00 9.38 -7.03
CA LEU A 354 -13.77 10.52 -7.90
C LEU A 354 -13.96 10.12 -9.35
N THR A 355 -14.53 11.00 -10.15
CA THR A 355 -14.66 10.81 -11.60
C THR A 355 -13.28 10.84 -12.28
N GLU A 356 -12.42 11.79 -11.88
CA GLU A 356 -11.08 11.95 -12.42
C GLU A 356 -10.05 11.91 -11.28
N ALA A 357 -9.62 10.72 -10.91
CA ALA A 357 -8.57 10.56 -9.91
C ALA A 357 -7.19 10.77 -10.55
N GLN A 358 -6.38 11.62 -9.93
CA GLN A 358 -5.00 11.88 -10.33
C GLN A 358 -4.05 11.24 -9.32
N PHE A 359 -3.23 10.30 -9.77
CA PHE A 359 -2.26 9.62 -8.93
C PHE A 359 -0.84 10.00 -9.29
N GLU A 360 0.04 10.01 -8.30
CA GLU A 360 1.47 10.07 -8.52
C GLU A 360 1.98 8.67 -8.91
N GLY A 361 2.42 8.51 -10.17
CA GLY A 361 2.99 7.28 -10.70
C GLY A 361 1.97 6.19 -11.08
N GLN A 362 2.47 5.16 -11.79
CA GLN A 362 1.66 4.05 -12.30
C GLN A 362 1.13 3.13 -11.19
N THR A 363 1.85 3.01 -10.09
CA THR A 363 1.43 2.17 -8.93
C THR A 363 0.29 2.77 -8.14
N LYS A 364 -0.17 3.98 -8.50
CA LYS A 364 -1.31 4.68 -7.88
C LYS A 364 -1.19 4.83 -6.36
N GLY A 365 0.05 4.87 -5.83
CA GLY A 365 0.32 4.86 -4.39
C GLY A 365 -0.10 6.14 -3.66
N LYS A 366 -0.23 7.29 -4.36
CA LYS A 366 -0.55 8.57 -3.75
C LYS A 366 -1.55 9.37 -4.58
N LEU A 367 -2.59 9.89 -3.93
CA LEU A 367 -3.60 10.74 -4.58
C LEU A 367 -3.15 12.20 -4.62
N GLY A 368 -3.21 12.81 -5.81
CA GLY A 368 -2.76 14.18 -6.08
C GLY A 368 -3.87 15.25 -6.14
N ASN A 369 -5.14 14.87 -6.26
CA ASN A 369 -6.26 15.81 -6.42
C ASN A 369 -6.35 16.82 -5.28
N THR A 370 -6.01 18.09 -5.49
CA THR A 370 -5.94 19.13 -4.44
C THR A 370 -7.29 19.51 -3.86
N ASP A 371 -8.35 19.46 -4.66
CA ASP A 371 -9.73 19.79 -4.31
C ASP A 371 -10.34 18.83 -3.27
N ILE A 372 -9.88 17.59 -3.22
CA ILE A 372 -10.31 16.57 -2.26
C ILE A 372 -9.91 16.90 -0.82
N THR A 373 -8.80 17.61 -0.63
CA THR A 373 -8.38 18.07 0.70
C THR A 373 -9.49 18.88 1.36
N GLY A 374 -10.11 19.80 0.62
CA GLY A 374 -11.20 20.65 1.12
C GLY A 374 -12.47 19.85 1.39
N LEU A 375 -12.86 18.95 0.50
CA LEU A 375 -14.04 18.11 0.63
C LEU A 375 -13.98 17.24 1.90
N VAL A 376 -12.89 16.49 2.05
CA VAL A 376 -12.67 15.60 3.20
C VAL A 376 -12.54 16.42 4.49
N SER A 377 -11.83 17.55 4.44
CA SER A 377 -11.66 18.41 5.61
C SER A 377 -12.99 18.99 6.11
N SER A 378 -13.86 19.47 5.22
CA SER A 378 -15.18 19.97 5.60
C SER A 378 -16.07 18.85 6.14
N LEU A 379 -16.12 17.70 5.45
CA LEU A 379 -16.88 16.54 5.90
C LEU A 379 -16.50 16.14 7.32
N VAL A 380 -15.21 15.94 7.56
CA VAL A 380 -14.72 15.47 8.86
C VAL A 380 -14.98 16.52 9.93
N TYR A 381 -14.74 17.80 9.64
CA TYR A 381 -14.95 18.86 10.60
C TYR A 381 -16.41 18.95 11.00
N ASP A 382 -17.33 19.11 10.04
CA ASP A 382 -18.74 19.35 10.30
C ASP A 382 -19.42 18.15 10.98
N LYS A 383 -19.22 16.96 10.40
CA LYS A 383 -19.89 15.75 10.89
C LYS A 383 -19.33 15.26 12.23
N LEU A 384 -18.01 15.31 12.41
CA LEU A 384 -17.41 14.88 13.67
C LEU A 384 -17.69 15.89 14.81
N MET A 385 -17.75 17.19 14.51
CA MET A 385 -18.17 18.19 15.49
C MET A 385 -19.59 17.94 15.96
N THR A 386 -20.53 17.68 15.04
CA THR A 386 -21.91 17.32 15.36
C THR A 386 -21.96 16.03 16.19
N TYR A 387 -21.23 15.00 15.78
CA TYR A 387 -21.17 13.73 16.53
C TYR A 387 -20.68 13.94 17.97
N PHE A 388 -19.65 14.76 18.17
CA PHE A 388 -19.14 15.06 19.51
C PHE A 388 -20.13 15.86 20.37
N GLU A 389 -20.93 16.75 19.77
CA GLU A 389 -21.99 17.49 20.47
C GLU A 389 -23.14 16.55 20.88
N GLU A 390 -23.47 15.58 20.03
CA GLU A 390 -24.49 14.55 20.32
C GLU A 390 -23.99 13.51 21.35
N ASN A 391 -22.66 13.23 21.37
CA ASN A 391 -22.05 12.20 22.21
C ASN A 391 -20.93 12.77 23.11
N PRO A 392 -21.26 13.65 24.07
CA PRO A 392 -20.25 14.37 24.87
C PRO A 392 -19.42 13.46 25.78
N ALA A 393 -19.94 12.31 26.20
CA ALA A 393 -19.19 11.33 26.98
C ALA A 393 -18.04 10.71 26.16
N VAL A 394 -18.33 10.31 24.91
CA VAL A 394 -17.33 9.80 23.97
C VAL A 394 -16.30 10.89 23.65
N ALA A 395 -16.74 12.09 23.29
CA ALA A 395 -15.86 13.21 23.01
C ALA A 395 -14.88 13.51 24.16
N LYS A 396 -15.38 13.50 25.41
CA LYS A 396 -14.55 13.69 26.60
C LYS A 396 -13.52 12.57 26.79
N ALA A 397 -13.90 11.31 26.57
CA ALA A 397 -12.99 10.17 26.68
C ALA A 397 -11.85 10.26 25.64
N LEU A 398 -12.18 10.57 24.39
CA LEU A 398 -11.22 10.72 23.30
C LEU A 398 -10.27 11.91 23.52
N LEU A 399 -10.79 13.05 23.97
CA LEU A 399 -10.00 14.22 24.34
C LEU A 399 -9.07 13.93 25.52
N SER A 400 -9.55 13.20 26.55
CA SER A 400 -8.71 12.80 27.68
C SER A 400 -7.52 11.97 27.22
N LYS A 401 -7.75 10.97 26.34
CA LYS A 401 -6.67 10.17 25.75
C LYS A 401 -5.65 11.03 25.00
N SER A 402 -6.11 11.96 24.16
CA SER A 402 -5.23 12.86 23.43
C SER A 402 -4.42 13.80 24.33
N LEU A 403 -5.02 14.25 25.45
CA LEU A 403 -4.31 15.03 26.47
C LEU A 403 -3.23 14.23 27.19
N ASP A 404 -3.51 12.96 27.50
CA ASP A 404 -2.54 12.08 28.15
C ASP A 404 -1.38 11.75 27.20
N ALA A 405 -1.65 11.54 25.92
CA ALA A 405 -0.64 11.41 24.87
C ALA A 405 0.26 12.66 24.79
N SER A 406 -0.35 13.85 24.77
CA SER A 406 0.37 15.12 24.75
C SER A 406 1.28 15.30 25.96
N ARG A 407 0.76 15.00 27.17
CA ARG A 407 1.53 15.06 28.42
C ARG A 407 2.70 14.09 28.42
N ALA A 408 2.47 12.85 27.99
CA ALA A 408 3.52 11.82 27.90
C ALA A 408 4.64 12.25 26.95
N ARG A 409 4.28 12.78 25.77
CA ARG A 409 5.22 13.29 24.79
C ARG A 409 6.03 14.49 25.31
N GLU A 410 5.39 15.44 26.00
CA GLU A 410 6.09 16.57 26.63
C GLU A 410 7.05 16.11 27.73
N ALA A 411 6.65 15.17 28.55
CA ALA A 411 7.51 14.61 29.59
C ALA A 411 8.73 13.92 28.98
N ALA A 412 8.54 13.14 27.94
CA ALA A 412 9.64 12.49 27.20
C ALA A 412 10.60 13.51 26.55
N ARG A 413 10.06 14.61 25.99
CA ARG A 413 10.88 15.70 25.43
C ARG A 413 11.70 16.40 26.52
N LYS A 414 11.05 16.80 27.63
CA LYS A 414 11.74 17.42 28.76
C LYS A 414 12.84 16.53 29.34
N ALA A 415 12.59 15.22 29.44
CA ALA A 415 13.59 14.26 29.91
C ALA A 415 14.81 14.20 28.99
N ARG A 416 14.60 14.18 27.66
CA ARG A 416 15.67 14.22 26.64
C ARG A 416 16.46 15.53 26.68
N ASP A 417 15.79 16.67 26.78
CA ASP A 417 16.43 17.98 26.86
C ASP A 417 17.26 18.11 28.14
N ASN A 418 16.74 17.64 29.28
CA ASN A 418 17.47 17.62 30.53
C ASN A 418 18.72 16.71 30.47
N ALA A 419 18.62 15.55 29.81
CA ALA A 419 19.76 14.66 29.62
C ALA A 419 20.85 15.32 28.73
N ARG A 420 20.45 16.01 27.67
CA ARG A 420 21.38 16.76 26.80
C ARG A 420 22.03 17.95 27.51
N ASN A 421 21.27 18.70 28.30
CA ASN A 421 21.81 19.85 29.07
C ASN A 421 22.77 19.39 30.18
N LYS A 422 22.55 18.25 30.83
CA LYS A 422 23.49 17.69 31.82
C LYS A 422 24.83 17.32 31.21
N THR A 423 24.88 16.88 29.96
CA THR A 423 26.13 16.62 29.22
C THR A 423 26.85 17.93 28.84
N GLY A 424 26.10 18.96 28.47
CA GLY A 424 26.64 20.29 28.17
C GLY A 424 27.30 20.99 29.38
N TRP A 425 26.69 20.85 30.57
CA TRP A 425 27.21 21.44 31.80
C TRP A 425 28.53 20.79 32.28
N LYS A 426 28.65 19.46 32.12
CA LYS A 426 29.91 18.75 32.44
C LYS A 426 31.07 19.23 31.53
N ALA A 427 30.80 19.48 30.26
CA ALA A 427 31.82 20.04 29.34
C ALA A 427 32.18 21.51 29.65
N ALA A 428 31.21 22.32 30.10
CA ALA A 428 31.44 23.71 30.48
C ALA A 428 32.18 23.82 31.82
N SER A 429 31.89 22.97 32.81
CA SER A 429 32.61 22.97 34.11
C SER A 429 34.04 22.48 33.96
N CYS A 430 34.35 21.57 33.04
CA CYS A 430 35.74 21.21 32.73
C CYS A 430 36.51 22.34 32.06
N ARG A 431 35.88 23.21 31.27
CA ARG A 431 36.54 24.39 30.70
C ARG A 431 36.76 25.53 31.69
N ALA A 432 35.91 25.69 32.69
CA ALA A 432 36.05 26.72 33.72
C ALA A 432 37.17 26.42 34.72
N SER A 433 37.51 25.16 34.99
CA SER A 433 38.57 24.79 35.92
C SER A 433 40.00 24.98 35.37
N TRP A 434 40.16 25.28 34.07
CA TRP A 434 41.47 25.54 33.45
C TRP A 434 41.88 27.01 33.45
N ARG A 435 41.06 27.92 33.93
CA ARG A 435 41.36 29.39 33.88
C ARG A 435 41.83 30.01 35.18
N THR A 436 42.00 29.26 36.28
CA THR A 436 42.40 29.83 37.58
C THR A 436 43.61 29.14 38.20
N ALA A 437 44.64 28.82 37.42
CA ALA A 437 45.95 28.46 37.99
C ALA A 437 46.91 29.63 37.76
N PRO A 438 47.54 30.22 38.84
CA PRO A 438 48.54 31.26 38.67
C PRO A 438 49.84 30.65 38.12
N PRO A 439 50.64 31.42 37.37
CA PRO A 439 51.87 30.93 36.75
C PRO A 439 52.99 30.92 37.80
N THR A 440 53.33 29.79 38.40
CA THR A 440 54.58 29.64 39.13
C THR A 440 55.16 28.24 38.90
N THR A 441 56.38 28.29 38.29
CA THR A 441 57.47 27.32 38.21
C THR A 441 57.27 26.02 37.38
N PRO A 442 58.27 25.72 36.51
CA PRO A 442 58.25 24.50 35.71
C PRO A 442 58.86 23.36 36.50
N LEU A 443 58.03 22.43 36.95
CA LEU A 443 58.46 21.14 37.42
C LEU A 443 58.14 20.09 36.36
N CYS A 444 59.22 19.54 35.83
CA CYS A 444 59.24 18.44 34.89
C CYS A 444 58.50 17.22 35.49
N ALA A 445 57.29 16.97 35.09
CA ALA A 445 56.57 15.73 35.44
C ALA A 445 56.62 14.81 34.24
N LYS A 446 57.36 13.72 34.38
CA LYS A 446 57.36 12.56 33.48
C LYS A 446 55.96 11.98 33.41
N PHE A 447 55.34 12.06 32.24
CA PHE A 447 54.14 11.32 31.97
C PHE A 447 54.47 9.81 31.84
N THR A 448 54.22 9.06 32.87
CA THR A 448 54.08 7.58 32.78
C THR A 448 52.69 7.27 32.29
N SER A 449 52.60 6.87 31.04
CA SER A 449 51.35 6.30 30.44
C SER A 449 51.05 4.96 31.11
N SER A 450 50.14 4.93 32.08
CA SER A 450 49.55 3.71 32.54
C SER A 450 48.33 3.40 31.65
N ARG A 451 48.52 2.49 30.70
CA ARG A 451 47.41 1.80 30.03
C ARG A 451 46.63 1.03 31.08
N VAL A 452 45.39 1.43 31.34
CA VAL A 452 44.42 0.60 32.03
C VAL A 452 43.97 -0.48 31.06
N ILE A 453 44.46 -1.69 31.28
CA ILE A 453 44.02 -2.89 30.58
C ILE A 453 42.73 -3.32 31.31
N PRO A 454 41.58 -3.48 30.58
CA PRO A 454 40.40 -4.07 31.21
C PRO A 454 40.67 -5.55 31.60
N PRO A 455 40.09 -6.05 32.68
CA PRO A 455 40.33 -7.43 33.14
C PRO A 455 39.86 -8.43 32.12
N ALA A 456 40.70 -9.41 31.85
CA ALA A 456 40.42 -10.54 30.96
C ALA A 456 39.22 -11.35 31.49
N ALA A 457 38.32 -11.72 30.60
CA ALA A 457 37.25 -12.65 30.87
C ALA A 457 37.82 -14.05 31.20
N PRO A 458 37.23 -14.81 32.14
CA PRO A 458 37.71 -16.14 32.51
C PRO A 458 37.52 -17.14 31.35
N PRO A 459 38.35 -18.19 31.27
CA PRO A 459 38.31 -19.15 30.18
C PRO A 459 37.01 -19.96 30.23
N ARG A 460 36.35 -20.13 29.08
CA ARG A 460 35.22 -21.06 28.90
C ARG A 460 35.75 -22.47 28.92
N THR A 461 35.29 -23.24 29.88
CA THR A 461 35.42 -24.69 29.88
C THR A 461 34.41 -25.32 28.92
N ASP A 462 34.88 -26.34 28.26
CA ASP A 462 34.23 -27.15 27.24
C ASP A 462 32.82 -27.64 27.59
N GLY A 463 32.04 -27.81 26.57
CA GLY A 463 31.06 -28.86 26.48
C GLY A 463 29.62 -28.44 26.28
N THR A 464 29.10 -28.80 25.13
CA THR A 464 27.69 -28.98 24.75
C THR A 464 26.93 -27.74 24.31
N VAL A 465 26.77 -27.66 23.00
CA VAL A 465 25.75 -26.85 22.27
C VAL A 465 24.37 -27.44 22.56
N PRO A 466 23.43 -26.72 23.21
CA PRO A 466 22.04 -27.10 23.12
C PRO A 466 21.44 -26.46 21.87
N THR A 467 21.07 -27.29 20.91
CA THR A 467 20.12 -26.98 19.84
C THR A 467 18.86 -26.41 20.46
N ARG A 468 18.55 -25.15 20.16
CA ARG A 468 17.23 -24.59 20.44
C ARG A 468 16.24 -25.18 19.45
N PRO A 469 15.11 -25.74 19.91
CA PRO A 469 14.04 -26.12 19.00
C PRO A 469 13.33 -24.88 18.47
N PHE A 470 13.11 -24.88 17.18
CA PHE A 470 12.13 -24.04 16.51
C PHE A 470 10.77 -24.23 17.21
N CYS A 471 10.16 -23.15 17.67
CA CYS A 471 8.74 -23.13 18.00
C CYS A 471 7.97 -22.68 16.76
N PRO A 472 7.11 -23.53 16.20
CA PRO A 472 6.08 -23.07 15.29
C PRO A 472 4.97 -22.40 16.10
N PHE A 473 4.44 -21.32 15.59
CA PHE A 473 3.27 -20.62 16.12
C PHE A 473 2.10 -21.59 16.30
N GLY A 474 1.53 -21.59 17.49
CA GLY A 474 0.32 -22.37 17.80
C GLY A 474 0.00 -22.39 19.29
N VAL A 475 -0.81 -21.44 19.74
CA VAL A 475 -1.87 -21.54 20.77
C VAL A 475 -1.58 -22.23 22.12
N LYS A 476 -1.91 -21.46 23.18
CA LYS A 476 -2.21 -21.81 24.60
C LYS A 476 -1.04 -21.99 25.55
N CYS A 477 -0.82 -21.04 26.36
CA CYS A 477 -1.27 -20.93 27.76
C CYS A 477 -1.01 -19.50 28.24
#